data_ebbbb5cc5ca5714e15b536116dac0da2
#
_entry.id   ebbbb5cc5ca5714e15b536116dac0da2
#
_cell.length_a   1.000
_cell.length_b   1.000
_cell.length_c   1.000
_cell.angle_alpha   90.00
_cell.angle_beta   90.00
_cell.angle_gamma   90.00
#
_symmetry.space_group_name_H-M   'P 1'
#
loop_
_entity.id
_entity.type
_entity.pdbx_description
1 polymer ?
#
loop_
_entity_poly.entity_id
_entity_poly.type
_entity_poly.pdbx_seq_one_letter_code
_entity_poly.pdbx_strand_id
1 'polypeptide(L)'
;MAKYHLTNKAVEDLTNIWEYTVETWSERQADDYYNMLIASFQKITENPRLFGLKYEEIAEGLYGYRVNKHIIFYRILADKDILVIRILHQRMDLKHRMLKD
;
A
#
# COMPACT_ATOMS: atom_id res chain seq x y z
N MET A 1 -5.18 15.21 13.65
CA MET A 1 -4.59 14.85 12.36
C MET A 1 -4.76 13.37 12.09
N ALA A 2 -5.08 13.03 10.86
CA ALA A 2 -5.24 11.64 10.49
C ALA A 2 -3.89 10.90 10.46
N LYS A 3 -3.94 9.63 10.82
CA LYS A 3 -2.75 8.77 10.87
C LYS A 3 -2.96 7.57 9.96
N TYR A 4 -1.88 6.85 9.68
CA TYR A 4 -1.98 5.59 8.96
C TYR A 4 -1.58 4.45 9.88
N HIS A 5 -2.18 3.30 9.61
CA HIS A 5 -1.89 2.04 10.30
C HIS A 5 -1.65 0.99 9.24
N LEU A 6 -0.90 -0.05 9.56
CA LEU A 6 -0.63 -1.14 8.64
C LEU A 6 -1.08 -2.46 9.25
N THR A 7 -1.70 -3.31 8.42
CA THR A 7 -1.97 -4.69 8.82
C THR A 7 -0.65 -5.46 8.86
N ASN A 8 -0.66 -6.62 9.52
CA ASN A 8 0.52 -7.49 9.52
C ASN A 8 0.92 -7.90 8.10
N LYS A 9 -0.07 -8.13 7.23
CA LYS A 9 0.19 -8.46 5.83
C LYS A 9 0.87 -7.32 5.09
N ALA A 10 0.46 -6.07 5.36
CA ALA A 10 1.09 -4.91 4.75
C ALA A 10 2.54 -4.77 5.19
N VAL A 11 2.83 -5.05 6.47
CA VAL A 11 4.20 -5.02 6.97
C VAL A 11 5.04 -6.09 6.28
N GLU A 12 4.50 -7.30 6.12
CA GLU A 12 5.17 -8.37 5.37
C GLU A 12 5.44 -7.94 3.93
N ASP A 13 4.47 -7.32 3.28
CA ASP A 13 4.63 -6.83 1.91
C ASP A 13 5.77 -5.83 1.81
N LEU A 14 5.85 -4.87 2.76
CA LEU A 14 6.94 -3.90 2.79
C LEU A 14 8.30 -4.58 2.93
N THR A 15 8.41 -5.54 3.83
CA THR A 15 9.64 -6.28 4.05
C THR A 15 10.06 -7.04 2.79
N ASN A 16 9.10 -7.71 2.17
CA ASN A 16 9.36 -8.49 0.95
C ASN A 16 9.79 -7.59 -0.21
N ILE A 17 9.16 -6.43 -0.34
CA ILE A 17 9.54 -5.45 -1.37
C ILE A 17 10.96 -4.97 -1.16
N TRP A 18 11.32 -4.66 0.09
CA TRP A 18 12.67 -4.22 0.43
C TRP A 18 13.70 -5.30 0.11
N GLU A 19 13.48 -6.52 0.56
CA GLU A 19 14.39 -7.65 0.32
C GLU A 19 14.57 -7.92 -1.18
N TYR A 20 13.47 -7.93 -1.94
CA TYR A 20 13.54 -8.14 -3.37
C TYR A 20 14.34 -7.04 -4.06
N THR A 21 14.17 -5.80 -3.63
CA THR A 21 14.87 -4.66 -4.22
C THR A 21 16.36 -4.71 -3.90
N VAL A 22 16.73 -5.12 -2.68
CA VAL A 22 18.15 -5.31 -2.31
C VAL A 22 18.78 -6.37 -3.22
N GLU A 23 18.13 -7.51 -3.38
CA GLU A 23 18.67 -8.61 -4.18
C GLU A 23 18.76 -8.28 -5.66
N THR A 24 17.78 -7.56 -6.18
CA THR A 24 17.69 -7.25 -7.61
C THR A 24 18.52 -6.04 -8.00
N TRP A 25 18.60 -5.04 -7.13
CA TRP A 25 19.26 -3.76 -7.44
C TRP A 25 20.35 -3.44 -6.44
N SER A 26 19.97 -2.82 -5.31
CA SER A 26 20.94 -2.43 -4.29
C SER A 26 20.22 -2.09 -2.99
N GLU A 27 20.96 -2.07 -1.90
CA GLU A 27 20.43 -1.65 -0.61
C GLU A 27 20.00 -0.19 -0.64
N ARG A 28 20.74 0.67 -1.33
CA ARG A 28 20.41 2.09 -1.45
C ARG A 28 19.07 2.28 -2.16
N GLN A 29 18.86 1.58 -3.27
CA GLN A 29 17.59 1.66 -4.00
C GLN A 29 16.45 1.10 -3.18
N ALA A 30 16.70 0.06 -2.40
CA ALA A 30 15.69 -0.52 -1.51
C ALA A 30 15.26 0.50 -0.45
N ASP A 31 16.23 1.19 0.15
CA ASP A 31 15.93 2.22 1.14
C ASP A 31 15.15 3.38 0.53
N ASP A 32 15.56 3.83 -0.65
CA ASP A 32 14.86 4.92 -1.35
C ASP A 32 13.42 4.54 -1.67
N TYR A 33 13.20 3.32 -2.15
CA TYR A 33 11.86 2.85 -2.48
C TYR A 33 10.99 2.70 -1.24
N TYR A 34 11.57 2.15 -0.18
CA TYR A 34 10.89 2.00 1.10
C TYR A 34 10.42 3.37 1.62
N ASN A 35 11.32 4.34 1.61
CA ASN A 35 11.01 5.70 2.07
C ASN A 35 9.93 6.35 1.20
N MET A 36 9.93 6.08 -0.10
CA MET A 36 8.90 6.58 -0.99
C MET A 36 7.53 6.00 -0.65
N LEU A 37 7.46 4.71 -0.31
CA LEU A 37 6.21 4.07 0.10
C LEU A 37 5.70 4.68 1.41
N ILE A 38 6.58 4.86 2.39
CA ILE A 38 6.20 5.47 3.67
C ILE A 38 5.68 6.90 3.45
N ALA A 39 6.35 7.69 2.62
CA ALA A 39 5.92 9.05 2.29
C ALA A 39 4.54 9.03 1.62
N SER A 40 4.26 8.00 0.82
CA SER A 40 2.97 7.85 0.16
C SER A 40 1.85 7.58 1.17
N PHE A 41 2.12 6.78 2.21
CA PHE A 41 1.12 6.57 3.27
C PHE A 41 0.74 7.90 3.91
N GLN A 42 1.73 8.72 4.22
CA GLN A 42 1.49 10.03 4.83
C GLN A 42 0.69 10.94 3.88
N LYS A 43 1.02 10.92 2.61
CA LYS A 43 0.31 11.71 1.61
C LYS A 43 -1.16 11.31 1.51
N ILE A 44 -1.43 10.00 1.51
CA ILE A 44 -2.81 9.48 1.44
C ILE A 44 -3.64 10.00 2.61
N THR A 45 -3.06 10.09 3.81
CA THR A 45 -3.81 10.55 4.99
C THR A 45 -4.32 11.99 4.85
N GLU A 46 -3.69 12.80 4.00
CA GLU A 46 -4.08 14.19 3.80
C GLU A 46 -5.43 14.30 3.09
N ASN A 47 -5.71 13.41 2.14
CA ASN A 47 -7.00 13.35 1.46
C ASN A 47 -7.23 11.96 0.86
N PRO A 48 -7.58 10.98 1.69
CA PRO A 48 -7.65 9.59 1.23
C PRO A 48 -8.69 9.32 0.14
N ARG A 49 -9.74 10.13 0.07
CA ARG A 49 -10.76 9.95 -0.96
C ARG A 49 -10.33 10.51 -2.30
N LEU A 50 -9.47 11.51 -2.28
CA LEU A 50 -9.00 12.15 -3.50
C LEU A 50 -7.85 11.37 -4.15
N PHE A 51 -6.88 10.95 -3.35
CA PHE A 51 -5.67 10.34 -3.89
C PHE A 51 -5.86 8.92 -4.36
N GLY A 52 -6.73 8.14 -3.72
CA GLY A 52 -6.96 6.76 -4.10
C GLY A 52 -8.11 6.59 -5.10
N LEU A 53 -8.02 5.53 -5.89
CA LEU A 53 -9.11 5.08 -6.74
C LEU A 53 -9.89 4.01 -6.01
N LYS A 54 -11.19 3.94 -6.27
CA LYS A 54 -12.04 2.90 -5.67
C LYS A 54 -11.84 1.57 -6.38
N TYR A 55 -11.71 0.51 -5.61
CA TYR A 55 -11.58 -0.85 -6.12
C TYR A 55 -12.78 -1.69 -5.64
N GLU A 56 -13.98 -1.20 -5.91
CA GLU A 56 -15.22 -1.86 -5.48
C GLU A 56 -15.38 -3.26 -6.05
N GLU A 57 -14.83 -3.51 -7.24
CA GLU A 57 -14.86 -4.83 -7.86
C GLU A 57 -14.07 -5.87 -7.07
N ILE A 58 -13.17 -5.44 -6.20
CA ILE A 58 -12.41 -6.33 -5.32
C ILE A 58 -13.09 -6.42 -3.96
N ALA A 59 -13.38 -5.26 -3.35
CA ALA A 59 -14.04 -5.23 -2.05
C ALA A 59 -14.66 -3.85 -1.83
N GLU A 60 -15.84 -3.84 -1.20
CA GLU A 60 -16.54 -2.61 -0.89
C GLU A 60 -15.69 -1.75 0.05
N GLY A 61 -15.60 -0.46 -0.25
CA GLY A 61 -14.85 0.50 0.55
C GLY A 61 -13.35 0.41 0.42
N LEU A 62 -12.87 -0.38 -0.53
CA LEU A 62 -11.43 -0.53 -0.76
C LEU A 62 -10.93 0.56 -1.71
N TYR A 63 -9.83 1.21 -1.33
CA TYR A 63 -9.14 2.19 -2.16
C TYR A 63 -7.75 1.68 -2.51
N GLY A 64 -7.20 2.14 -3.62
CA GLY A 64 -5.84 1.84 -4.02
C GLY A 64 -5.14 3.08 -4.54
N TYR A 65 -3.91 3.29 -4.11
CA TYR A 65 -3.06 4.38 -4.58
C TYR A 65 -1.83 3.80 -5.23
N ARG A 66 -1.63 4.12 -6.50
CA ARG A 66 -0.52 3.58 -7.26
C ARG A 66 0.76 4.36 -7.01
N VAL A 67 1.82 3.63 -6.65
CA VAL A 67 3.15 4.18 -6.47
C VAL A 67 4.10 3.35 -7.31
N ASN A 68 4.57 3.90 -8.40
CA ASN A 68 5.45 3.19 -9.32
C ASN A 68 4.79 1.90 -9.81
N LYS A 69 5.35 0.73 -9.47
CA LYS A 69 4.81 -0.56 -9.91
C LYS A 69 3.95 -1.24 -8.85
N HIS A 70 3.72 -0.58 -7.73
CA HIS A 70 2.94 -1.14 -6.63
C HIS A 70 1.66 -0.36 -6.42
N ILE A 71 0.69 -1.01 -5.81
CA ILE A 71 -0.57 -0.38 -5.42
C ILE A 71 -0.71 -0.54 -3.91
N ILE A 72 -0.89 0.58 -3.22
CA ILE A 72 -1.14 0.61 -1.79
C ILE A 72 -2.65 0.51 -1.59
N PHE A 73 -3.13 -0.65 -1.13
CA PHE A 73 -4.55 -0.83 -0.85
C PHE A 73 -4.84 -0.42 0.57
N TYR A 74 -5.88 0.40 0.75
CA TYR A 74 -6.23 0.91 2.07
C TYR A 74 -7.73 1.11 2.22
N ARG A 75 -8.16 1.20 3.48
CA ARG A 75 -9.53 1.57 3.84
C ARG A 75 -9.49 2.84 4.69
N ILE A 76 -10.56 3.60 4.62
CA ILE A 76 -10.71 4.80 5.43
C ILE A 76 -11.49 4.40 6.68
N LEU A 77 -10.92 4.62 7.85
CA LEU A 77 -11.53 4.24 9.12
C LEU A 77 -12.49 5.33 9.61
N ALA A 78 -13.32 5.00 10.61
CA ALA A 78 -14.33 5.90 11.13
C ALA A 78 -13.76 7.21 11.67
N ASP A 79 -12.55 7.20 12.20
CA ASP A 79 -11.85 8.37 12.72
C ASP A 79 -11.08 9.14 11.65
N LYS A 80 -11.26 8.76 10.38
CA LYS A 80 -10.57 9.31 9.22
C LYS A 80 -9.11 8.88 9.07
N ASP A 81 -8.61 8.05 9.97
CA ASP A 81 -7.34 7.38 9.76
C ASP A 81 -7.46 6.42 8.59
N ILE A 82 -6.34 5.98 8.05
CA ILE A 82 -6.35 4.94 7.02
C ILE A 82 -5.71 3.67 7.55
N LEU A 83 -6.22 2.55 7.07
CA LEU A 83 -5.62 1.25 7.33
C LEU A 83 -5.07 0.71 6.03
N VAL A 84 -3.74 0.63 5.93
CA VAL A 84 -3.07 0.04 4.77
C VAL A 84 -3.19 -1.47 4.91
N ILE A 85 -3.89 -2.09 3.96
CA ILE A 85 -4.23 -3.52 4.03
C ILE A 85 -3.20 -4.38 3.32
N ARG A 86 -2.80 -3.99 2.12
CA ARG A 86 -1.79 -4.70 1.33
C ARG A 86 -1.03 -3.72 0.46
N ILE A 87 0.18 -4.10 0.07
CA ILE A 87 0.97 -3.40 -0.93
C ILE A 87 1.34 -4.44 -1.96
N LEU A 88 0.69 -4.42 -3.12
CA LEU A 88 0.82 -5.46 -4.13
C LEU A 88 1.37 -4.91 -5.43
N HIS A 89 2.15 -5.74 -6.13
CA HIS A 89 2.64 -5.38 -7.45
C HIS A 89 1.47 -5.34 -8.44
N GLN A 90 1.45 -4.35 -9.33
CA GLN A 90 0.35 -4.16 -10.27
C GLN A 90 0.08 -5.35 -11.20
N ARG A 91 1.08 -6.22 -11.38
CA ARG A 91 0.96 -7.40 -12.26
C ARG A 91 0.43 -8.64 -11.55
N MET A 92 0.23 -8.56 -10.23
CA MET A 92 -0.36 -9.67 -9.49
C MET A 92 -1.86 -9.76 -9.79
N ASP A 93 -2.42 -10.94 -9.58
CA ASP A 93 -3.88 -11.11 -9.56
C ASP A 93 -4.37 -10.46 -8.28
N LEU A 94 -4.71 -9.19 -8.36
CA LEU A 94 -5.04 -8.37 -7.19
C LEU A 94 -6.22 -8.92 -6.42
N LYS A 95 -7.28 -9.30 -7.13
CA LYS A 95 -8.49 -9.82 -6.50
C LYS A 95 -8.20 -11.09 -5.71
N HIS A 96 -7.48 -12.02 -6.32
CA HIS A 96 -7.12 -13.28 -5.67
C HIS A 96 -6.25 -13.03 -4.44
N ARG A 97 -5.25 -12.17 -4.58
CA ARG A 97 -4.34 -11.85 -3.48
C ARG A 97 -5.06 -11.20 -2.32
N MET A 98 -5.99 -10.29 -2.60
CA MET A 98 -6.75 -9.60 -1.56
C MET A 98 -7.69 -10.53 -0.81
N LEU A 99 -8.33 -11.46 -1.53
CA LEU A 99 -9.34 -12.35 -0.93
C LEU A 99 -8.74 -13.57 -0.26
N LYS A 100 -7.47 -13.87 -0.49
CA LYS A 100 -6.82 -15.07 0.02
C LYS A 100 -6.57 -15.02 1.52
N ASP A 101 -6.58 -13.87 2.08
CA ASP A 101 -6.38 -13.68 3.51
C ASP A 101 -7.70 -13.47 4.21
#